data_e490cbafbf08bd89602a8a0147bea365
#
_entry.id   e490cbafbf08bd89602a8a0147bea365
#
_cell.length_a   1.000
_cell.length_b   1.000
_cell.length_c   1.000
_cell.angle_alpha   90.00
_cell.angle_beta   90.00
_cell.angle_gamma   90.00
#
_symmetry.space_group_name_H-M   'P 1'
#
loop_
_entity.id
_entity.type
_entity.pdbx_description
1 polymer ?
#
loop_
_entity_poly.entity_id
_entity_poly.type
_entity_poly.pdbx_seq_one_letter_code
_entity_poly.pdbx_strand_id
1 'polypeptide(L)'
;MSTTVSPYFEPKDADFAARVRTSFALQGAMGTLGAQLGAIEPGLVEVLLDWAPGLTQQHGFLHAGMVATALDSACGYAGFTLMPEGAGILTIEYKINLMAPAKGQQFRMVGQVIKPGRTITVTEGRAFAIDQGREKLIATMAATLMTITGRDDVKN
;
A
#
# COMPACT_ATOMS: atom_id res chain seq x y z
N MET A 1 -8.01 -24.23 -7.63
CA MET A 1 -8.22 -22.80 -7.87
C MET A 1 -8.90 -22.21 -6.63
N SER A 2 -8.16 -21.58 -5.75
CA SER A 2 -8.74 -20.90 -4.59
C SER A 2 -9.18 -19.51 -5.06
N THR A 3 -10.46 -19.35 -5.34
CA THR A 3 -11.09 -18.03 -5.48
C THR A 3 -11.14 -17.42 -4.09
N THR A 4 -10.10 -16.68 -3.72
CA THR A 4 -10.20 -15.76 -2.60
C THR A 4 -11.19 -14.69 -3.03
N VAL A 5 -12.44 -14.86 -2.64
CA VAL A 5 -13.44 -13.79 -2.75
C VAL A 5 -12.93 -12.69 -1.82
N SER A 6 -12.42 -11.59 -2.39
CA SER A 6 -12.14 -10.39 -1.61
C SER A 6 -13.44 -9.99 -0.94
N PRO A 7 -13.47 -9.77 0.39
CA PRO A 7 -14.68 -9.32 1.03
C PRO A 7 -15.12 -8.00 0.36
N TYR A 8 -16.36 -7.95 -0.09
CA TYR A 8 -16.92 -6.72 -0.66
C TYR A 8 -17.11 -5.72 0.47
N PHE A 9 -16.42 -4.59 0.40
CA PHE A 9 -16.57 -3.48 1.32
C PHE A 9 -17.30 -2.33 0.63
N GLU A 10 -18.23 -1.68 1.33
CA GLU A 10 -18.83 -0.43 0.88
C GLU A 10 -17.99 0.76 1.37
N PRO A 11 -17.53 1.64 0.46
CA PRO A 11 -16.87 2.86 0.87
C PRO A 11 -17.89 3.82 1.52
N LYS A 12 -17.44 4.54 2.55
CA LYS A 12 -18.25 5.57 3.21
C LYS A 12 -18.34 6.88 2.40
N ASP A 13 -17.48 7.02 1.42
CA ASP A 13 -17.37 8.16 0.54
C ASP A 13 -17.31 7.66 -0.91
N ALA A 14 -18.23 8.13 -1.75
CA ALA A 14 -18.29 7.74 -3.17
C ALA A 14 -17.03 8.20 -3.95
N ASP A 15 -16.39 9.27 -3.50
CA ASP A 15 -15.20 9.84 -4.14
C ASP A 15 -13.87 9.28 -3.59
N PHE A 16 -13.92 8.14 -2.91
CA PHE A 16 -12.74 7.52 -2.26
C PHE A 16 -11.54 7.39 -3.21
N ALA A 17 -11.74 7.00 -4.46
CA ALA A 17 -10.67 6.81 -5.41
C ALA A 17 -9.99 8.13 -5.79
N ALA A 18 -10.75 9.21 -5.97
CA ALA A 18 -10.21 10.54 -6.22
C ALA A 18 -9.41 11.06 -5.02
N ARG A 19 -9.91 10.82 -3.79
CA ARG A 19 -9.20 11.16 -2.56
C ARG A 19 -7.87 10.42 -2.42
N VAL A 20 -7.85 9.12 -2.72
CA VAL A 20 -6.61 8.33 -2.74
C VAL A 20 -5.60 8.94 -3.71
N ARG A 21 -6.03 9.26 -4.94
CA ARG A 21 -5.12 9.87 -5.95
C ARG A 21 -4.56 11.20 -5.49
N THR A 22 -5.41 12.08 -4.94
CA THR A 22 -5.00 13.39 -4.44
C THR A 22 -4.01 13.27 -3.30
N SER A 23 -4.31 12.44 -2.30
CA SER A 23 -3.43 12.21 -1.15
C SER A 23 -2.10 11.58 -1.56
N PHE A 24 -2.12 10.55 -2.41
CA PHE A 24 -0.92 9.90 -2.91
C PHE A 24 0.03 10.87 -3.62
N ALA A 25 -0.52 11.79 -4.43
CA ALA A 25 0.26 12.78 -5.15
C ALA A 25 0.99 13.77 -4.23
N LEU A 26 0.49 13.98 -3.01
CA LEU A 26 1.12 14.83 -2.00
C LEU A 26 2.21 14.12 -1.20
N GLN A 27 2.33 12.79 -1.31
CA GLN A 27 3.27 12.01 -0.53
C GLN A 27 4.67 12.06 -1.14
N GLY A 28 5.55 12.90 -0.58
CA GLY A 28 6.92 13.10 -1.08
C GLY A 28 7.73 11.81 -1.19
N ALA A 29 7.53 10.86 -0.25
CA ALA A 29 8.20 9.56 -0.28
C ALA A 29 7.85 8.76 -1.53
N MET A 30 6.59 8.79 -1.97
CA MET A 30 6.18 8.10 -3.21
C MET A 30 6.79 8.74 -4.44
N GLY A 31 6.89 10.07 -4.46
CA GLY A 31 7.61 10.80 -5.51
C GLY A 31 9.11 10.42 -5.57
N THR A 32 9.77 10.31 -4.43
CA THR A 32 11.18 9.90 -4.34
C THR A 32 11.39 8.45 -4.83
N LEU A 33 10.46 7.56 -4.53
CA LEU A 33 10.48 6.18 -5.04
C LEU A 33 10.15 6.07 -6.53
N GLY A 34 9.53 7.10 -7.13
CA GLY A 34 8.93 7.01 -8.46
C GLY A 34 7.72 6.07 -8.51
N ALA A 35 7.06 5.90 -7.36
CA ALA A 35 5.93 5.00 -7.23
C ALA A 35 4.67 5.55 -7.92
N GLN A 36 3.84 4.65 -8.42
CA GLN A 36 2.58 4.97 -9.10
C GLN A 36 1.44 4.15 -8.50
N LEU A 37 0.23 4.67 -8.58
CA LEU A 37 -0.97 3.92 -8.22
C LEU A 37 -1.35 2.96 -9.34
N GLY A 38 -1.64 1.73 -8.98
CA GLY A 38 -2.33 0.75 -9.83
C GLY A 38 -3.83 0.74 -9.56
N ALA A 39 -4.40 -0.43 -9.30
CA ALA A 39 -5.82 -0.58 -8.97
C ALA A 39 -6.18 0.14 -7.67
N ILE A 40 -7.36 0.74 -7.64
CA ILE A 40 -7.97 1.35 -6.46
C ILE A 40 -9.41 0.85 -6.38
N GLU A 41 -9.67 -0.01 -5.41
CA GLU A 41 -10.98 -0.58 -5.14
C GLU A 41 -11.32 -0.43 -3.65
N PRO A 42 -12.58 -0.51 -3.23
CA PRO A 42 -12.91 -0.46 -1.82
C PRO A 42 -12.18 -1.55 -1.03
N GLY A 43 -11.28 -1.14 -0.13
CA GLY A 43 -10.46 -2.03 0.67
C GLY A 43 -9.24 -2.63 -0.03
N LEU A 44 -8.92 -2.20 -1.26
CA LEU A 44 -7.74 -2.67 -1.98
C LEU A 44 -7.08 -1.53 -2.74
N VAL A 45 -5.76 -1.41 -2.60
CA VAL A 45 -4.95 -0.48 -3.40
C VAL A 45 -3.65 -1.14 -3.83
N GLU A 46 -3.28 -0.92 -5.08
CA GLU A 46 -1.98 -1.31 -5.62
C GLU A 46 -1.06 -0.11 -5.78
N VAL A 47 0.20 -0.29 -5.41
CA VAL A 47 1.29 0.64 -5.68
C VAL A 47 2.32 -0.08 -6.56
N LEU A 48 2.70 0.55 -7.65
CA LEU A 48 3.65 0.04 -8.62
C LEU A 48 4.97 0.80 -8.49
N LEU A 49 6.08 0.09 -8.59
CA LEU A 49 7.41 0.63 -8.45
C LEU A 49 8.32 0.02 -9.51
N ASP A 50 9.03 0.85 -10.26
CA ASP A 50 10.07 0.40 -11.17
C ASP A 50 11.41 0.27 -10.45
N TRP A 51 12.24 -0.67 -10.90
CA TRP A 51 13.62 -0.77 -10.45
C TRP A 51 14.40 0.49 -10.80
N ALA A 52 15.13 1.03 -9.84
CA ALA A 52 16.04 2.14 -10.06
C ALA A 52 17.31 1.95 -9.21
N PRO A 53 18.50 2.33 -9.70
CA PRO A 53 19.75 2.10 -8.97
C PRO A 53 19.78 2.80 -7.61
N GLY A 54 19.15 3.97 -7.48
CA GLY A 54 19.06 4.71 -6.22
C GLY A 54 18.17 4.05 -5.14
N LEU A 55 17.41 3.01 -5.49
CA LEU A 55 16.53 2.29 -4.57
C LEU A 55 17.10 0.93 -4.15
N THR A 56 18.31 0.60 -4.58
CA THR A 56 18.90 -0.72 -4.35
C THR A 56 19.82 -0.75 -3.12
N GLN A 57 19.97 -1.95 -2.58
CA GLN A 57 21.07 -2.24 -1.68
C GLN A 57 22.34 -2.61 -2.48
N GLN A 58 23.45 -2.91 -1.81
CA GLN A 58 24.77 -3.13 -2.43
C GLN A 58 24.86 -4.30 -3.44
N HIS A 59 23.90 -5.22 -3.44
CA HIS A 59 23.84 -6.35 -4.39
C HIS A 59 22.95 -6.08 -5.59
N GLY A 60 22.40 -4.87 -5.73
CA GLY A 60 21.54 -4.47 -6.84
C GLY A 60 20.08 -4.90 -6.72
N PHE A 61 19.67 -5.55 -5.62
CA PHE A 61 18.27 -5.81 -5.33
C PHE A 61 17.60 -4.57 -4.74
N LEU A 62 16.31 -4.42 -4.93
CA LEU A 62 15.56 -3.35 -4.27
C LEU A 62 15.74 -3.48 -2.75
N HIS A 63 16.09 -2.36 -2.09
CA HIS A 63 16.31 -2.36 -0.65
C HIS A 63 15.03 -2.70 0.10
N ALA A 64 15.14 -3.51 1.15
CA ALA A 64 14.00 -3.93 1.98
C ALA A 64 13.19 -2.75 2.54
N GLY A 65 13.85 -1.64 2.89
CA GLY A 65 13.20 -0.41 3.33
C GLY A 65 12.34 0.24 2.24
N MET A 66 12.73 0.15 0.97
CA MET A 66 11.95 0.67 -0.16
C MET A 66 10.72 -0.21 -0.41
N VAL A 67 10.87 -1.53 -0.31
CA VAL A 67 9.74 -2.47 -0.32
C VAL A 67 8.76 -2.15 0.79
N ALA A 68 9.25 -1.98 2.02
CA ALA A 68 8.42 -1.66 3.18
C ALA A 68 7.68 -0.33 3.01
N THR A 69 8.34 0.72 2.51
CA THR A 69 7.74 2.04 2.30
C THR A 69 6.58 1.98 1.30
N ALA A 70 6.80 1.34 0.15
CA ALA A 70 5.75 1.22 -0.87
C ALA A 70 4.60 0.30 -0.41
N LEU A 71 4.91 -0.77 0.31
CA LEU A 71 3.91 -1.72 0.81
C LEU A 71 3.09 -1.13 1.96
N ASP A 72 3.70 -0.35 2.85
CA ASP A 72 2.99 0.41 3.89
C ASP A 72 2.00 1.40 3.27
N SER A 73 2.40 2.12 2.22
CA SER A 73 1.51 3.02 1.50
C SER A 73 0.34 2.27 0.83
N ALA A 74 0.58 1.12 0.22
CA ALA A 74 -0.49 0.30 -0.35
C ALA A 74 -1.50 -0.13 0.74
N CYS A 75 -1.01 -0.61 1.89
CA CYS A 75 -1.85 -0.97 3.05
C CYS A 75 -2.62 0.25 3.59
N GLY A 76 -1.93 1.37 3.76
CA GLY A 76 -2.52 2.61 4.24
C GLY A 76 -3.66 3.09 3.35
N TYR A 77 -3.42 3.18 2.05
CA TYR A 77 -4.47 3.63 1.13
C TYR A 77 -5.60 2.60 0.96
N ALA A 78 -5.34 1.30 1.08
CA ALA A 78 -6.42 0.31 1.14
C ALA A 78 -7.38 0.60 2.29
N GLY A 79 -6.86 0.88 3.49
CA GLY A 79 -7.68 1.30 4.63
C GLY A 79 -8.37 2.64 4.40
N PHE A 80 -7.67 3.59 3.79
CA PHE A 80 -8.19 4.93 3.51
C PHE A 80 -9.40 4.93 2.59
N THR A 81 -9.50 3.99 1.65
CA THR A 81 -10.68 3.86 0.76
C THR A 81 -11.99 3.66 1.52
N LEU A 82 -11.93 3.15 2.76
CA LEU A 82 -13.11 2.85 3.59
C LEU A 82 -13.36 3.90 4.69
N MET A 83 -12.53 4.93 4.76
CA MET A 83 -12.66 6.00 5.76
C MET A 83 -13.63 7.09 5.29
N PRO A 84 -14.28 7.81 6.23
CA PRO A 84 -15.17 8.89 5.87
C PRO A 84 -14.40 10.07 5.26
N GLU A 85 -15.13 10.93 4.55
CA GLU A 85 -14.60 12.20 4.05
C GLU A 85 -13.96 13.02 5.19
N GLY A 86 -12.85 13.68 4.89
CA GLY A 86 -12.11 14.51 5.85
C GLY A 86 -11.30 13.74 6.90
N ALA A 87 -11.33 12.40 6.88
CA ALA A 87 -10.44 11.61 7.71
C ALA A 87 -9.01 11.59 7.15
N GLY A 88 -8.05 11.55 8.05
CA GLY A 88 -6.65 11.20 7.75
C GLY A 88 -6.32 9.80 8.23
N ILE A 89 -5.19 9.27 7.79
CA ILE A 89 -4.73 7.95 8.15
C ILE A 89 -3.30 8.00 8.67
N LEU A 90 -3.03 7.24 9.73
CA LEU A 90 -1.69 6.98 10.24
C LEU A 90 -1.49 5.49 10.46
N THR A 91 -0.33 4.98 10.09
CA THR A 91 0.09 3.63 10.44
C THR A 91 0.56 3.61 11.89
N ILE A 92 0.00 2.70 12.70
CA ILE A 92 0.42 2.51 14.10
C ILE A 92 1.64 1.61 14.15
N GLU A 93 1.59 0.49 13.42
CA GLU A 93 2.67 -0.48 13.35
C GLU A 93 2.49 -1.37 12.13
N TYR A 94 3.57 -1.97 11.69
CA TYR A 94 3.52 -3.09 10.77
C TYR A 94 4.61 -4.11 11.09
N LYS A 95 4.35 -5.33 10.69
CA LYS A 95 5.35 -6.39 10.62
C LYS A 95 5.49 -6.83 9.18
N ILE A 96 6.72 -6.87 8.68
CA ILE A 96 7.03 -7.34 7.33
C ILE A 96 7.85 -8.65 7.39
N ASN A 97 7.53 -9.58 6.50
CA ASN A 97 8.34 -10.78 6.26
C ASN A 97 8.95 -10.64 4.87
N LEU A 98 10.26 -10.63 4.81
CA LEU A 98 11.03 -10.62 3.55
C LEU A 98 11.32 -12.07 3.16
N MET A 99 10.62 -12.56 2.15
CA MET A 99 10.58 -14.00 1.80
C MET A 99 11.55 -14.37 0.70
N ALA A 100 11.93 -13.40 -0.15
CA ALA A 100 12.87 -13.59 -1.26
C ALA A 100 13.55 -12.26 -1.61
N PRO A 101 14.75 -12.30 -2.23
CA PRO A 101 15.39 -11.10 -2.75
C PRO A 101 14.47 -10.35 -3.73
N ALA A 102 14.40 -9.04 -3.59
CA ALA A 102 13.62 -8.17 -4.45
C ALA A 102 14.34 -7.94 -5.79
N LYS A 103 14.37 -8.99 -6.61
CA LYS A 103 14.99 -9.01 -7.94
C LYS A 103 13.92 -8.96 -9.01
N GLY A 104 13.91 -7.92 -9.81
CA GLY A 104 12.96 -7.72 -10.90
C GLY A 104 13.13 -6.34 -11.51
N GLN A 105 12.42 -6.08 -12.59
CA GLN A 105 12.38 -4.78 -13.25
C GLN A 105 11.26 -3.90 -12.71
N GLN A 106 10.19 -4.52 -12.24
CA GLN A 106 9.04 -3.86 -11.63
C GLN A 106 8.62 -4.59 -10.36
N PHE A 107 7.92 -3.87 -9.52
CA PHE A 107 7.41 -4.38 -8.25
C PHE A 107 5.95 -3.93 -8.09
N ARG A 108 5.11 -4.84 -7.66
CA ARG A 108 3.69 -4.59 -7.38
C ARG A 108 3.40 -4.86 -5.93
N MET A 109 2.97 -3.81 -5.23
CA MET A 109 2.57 -3.84 -3.83
C MET A 109 1.05 -3.85 -3.77
N VAL A 110 0.47 -4.84 -3.14
CA VAL A 110 -0.98 -4.97 -2.99
C VAL A 110 -1.32 -4.83 -1.51
N GLY A 111 -2.03 -3.78 -1.14
CA GLY A 111 -2.61 -3.60 0.19
C GLY A 111 -4.07 -4.01 0.18
N GLN A 112 -4.51 -4.73 1.20
CA GLN A 112 -5.89 -5.19 1.33
C GLN A 112 -6.38 -5.07 2.77
N VAL A 113 -7.60 -4.56 2.95
CA VAL A 113 -8.26 -4.53 4.26
C VAL A 113 -8.71 -5.94 4.64
N ILE A 114 -8.34 -6.35 5.85
CA ILE A 114 -8.82 -7.59 6.48
C ILE A 114 -10.04 -7.29 7.36
N LYS A 115 -9.94 -6.23 8.17
CA LYS A 115 -11.02 -5.82 9.06
C LYS A 115 -11.06 -4.30 9.14
N PRO A 116 -12.09 -3.64 8.59
CA PRO A 116 -12.30 -2.22 8.78
C PRO A 116 -12.84 -1.94 10.20
N GLY A 117 -12.47 -0.80 10.75
CA GLY A 117 -12.97 -0.32 12.03
C GLY A 117 -13.22 1.18 12.01
N ARG A 118 -13.94 1.69 13.00
CA ARG A 118 -14.18 3.13 13.14
C ARG A 118 -12.88 3.89 13.41
N THR A 119 -12.03 3.34 14.27
CA THR A 119 -10.74 3.95 14.68
C THR A 119 -9.57 3.11 14.21
N ILE A 120 -9.63 1.78 14.33
CA ILE A 120 -8.56 0.85 14.00
C ILE A 120 -8.97 -0.02 12.82
N THR A 121 -8.13 -0.07 11.80
CA THR A 121 -8.28 -0.93 10.63
C THR A 121 -7.09 -1.86 10.53
N VAL A 122 -7.34 -3.14 10.28
CA VAL A 122 -6.30 -4.15 10.07
C VAL A 122 -6.19 -4.43 8.57
N THR A 123 -4.97 -4.41 8.05
CA THR A 123 -4.66 -4.68 6.65
C THR A 123 -3.58 -5.74 6.52
N GLU A 124 -3.55 -6.39 5.37
CA GLU A 124 -2.41 -7.19 4.92
C GLU A 124 -1.85 -6.61 3.62
N GLY A 125 -0.57 -6.84 3.41
CA GLY A 125 0.14 -6.45 2.20
C GLY A 125 0.90 -7.61 1.59
N ARG A 126 1.00 -7.60 0.25
CA ARG A 126 1.82 -8.55 -0.52
C ARG A 126 2.62 -7.79 -1.55
N ALA A 127 3.93 -8.04 -1.57
CA ALA A 127 4.83 -7.46 -2.55
C ALA A 127 5.30 -8.53 -3.54
N PHE A 128 5.22 -8.21 -4.81
CA PHE A 128 5.64 -9.07 -5.90
C PHE A 128 6.75 -8.39 -6.70
N ALA A 129 7.80 -9.14 -7.01
CA ALA A 129 8.77 -8.76 -8.04
C ALA A 129 8.32 -9.32 -9.39
N ILE A 130 8.41 -8.51 -10.42
CA ILE A 130 8.04 -8.87 -11.79
C ILE A 130 9.31 -8.84 -12.65
N ASP A 131 9.64 -9.98 -13.23
CA ASP A 131 10.76 -10.13 -14.14
C ASP A 131 10.33 -10.94 -15.37
N GLN A 132 10.53 -10.38 -16.55
CA GLN A 132 10.09 -10.98 -17.82
C GLN A 132 8.62 -11.47 -17.79
N GLY A 133 7.72 -10.67 -17.21
CA GLY A 133 6.30 -10.97 -17.11
C GLY A 133 5.93 -12.04 -16.08
N ARG A 134 6.88 -12.55 -15.31
CA ARG A 134 6.63 -13.49 -14.19
C ARG A 134 6.63 -12.78 -12.87
N GLU A 135 5.61 -13.02 -12.07
CA GLU A 135 5.51 -12.51 -10.70
C GLU A 135 6.05 -13.51 -9.69
N LYS A 136 6.79 -13.00 -8.71
CA LYS A 136 7.26 -13.75 -7.55
C LYS A 136 6.93 -12.99 -6.28
N LEU A 137 6.25 -13.65 -5.34
CA LEU A 137 6.03 -13.08 -4.01
C LEU A 137 7.37 -12.91 -3.28
N ILE A 138 7.67 -11.69 -2.87
CA ILE A 138 8.94 -11.34 -2.20
C ILE A 138 8.77 -10.88 -0.76
N ALA A 139 7.59 -10.36 -0.41
CA ALA A 139 7.31 -9.96 0.97
C ALA A 139 5.81 -10.03 1.28
N THR A 140 5.50 -10.20 2.56
CA THR A 140 4.17 -10.03 3.13
C THR A 140 4.23 -9.05 4.30
N MET A 141 3.15 -8.34 4.54
CA MET A 141 3.02 -7.37 5.63
C MET A 141 1.69 -7.55 6.35
N ALA A 142 1.70 -7.40 7.66
CA ALA A 142 0.50 -7.15 8.45
C ALA A 142 0.62 -5.74 9.03
N ALA A 143 -0.39 -4.90 8.85
CA ALA A 143 -0.36 -3.52 9.31
C ALA A 143 -1.64 -3.13 10.06
N THR A 144 -1.45 -2.30 11.07
CA THR A 144 -2.52 -1.70 11.88
C THR A 144 -2.54 -0.21 11.62
N LEU A 145 -3.70 0.28 11.22
CA LEU A 145 -3.93 1.66 10.82
C LEU A 145 -4.88 2.36 11.78
N MET A 146 -4.70 3.64 11.95
CA MET A 146 -5.56 4.50 12.75
C MET A 146 -6.24 5.56 11.89
N THR A 147 -7.55 5.65 12.01
CA THR A 147 -8.35 6.74 11.44
C THR A 147 -8.24 7.97 12.33
N ILE A 148 -7.83 9.09 11.76
CA ILE A 148 -7.74 10.39 12.45
C ILE A 148 -8.85 11.29 11.93
N THR A 149 -9.62 11.86 12.84
CA THR A 149 -10.68 12.82 12.52
C THR A 149 -10.54 14.07 13.38
N GLY A 150 -10.97 15.22 12.84
CA GLY A 150 -10.98 16.48 13.59
C GLY A 150 -9.59 17.08 13.85
N ARG A 151 -8.56 16.68 13.12
CA ARG A 151 -7.21 17.25 13.22
C ARG A 151 -6.83 17.88 11.88
N ASP A 152 -6.48 19.18 11.91
CA ASP A 152 -6.10 19.93 10.71
C ASP A 152 -4.70 19.59 10.20
N ASP A 153 -3.83 19.06 11.05
CA ASP A 153 -2.47 18.62 10.73
C ASP A 153 -2.40 17.20 10.14
N VAL A 154 -3.51 16.45 10.19
CA VAL A 154 -3.64 15.09 9.64
C VAL A 154 -4.91 15.03 8.80
N LYS A 155 -4.86 15.63 7.62
CA LYS A 155 -5.90 15.54 6.58
C LYS A 155 -5.29 14.99 5.31
N ASN A 156 -5.98 14.06 4.70
CA ASN A 156 -5.57 13.48 3.42
C ASN A 156 -6.49 13.96 2.30
#